data_0b02f2806db141d152fb6e6b063d3f37
#
_entry.id   0b02f2806db141d152fb6e6b063d3f37
#
_cell.length_a   1.000
_cell.length_b   1.000
_cell.length_c   1.000
_cell.angle_alpha   90.00
_cell.angle_beta   90.00
_cell.angle_gamma   90.00
#
_symmetry.space_group_name_H-M   'P 1'
#
loop_
_entity.id
_entity.type
_entity.pdbx_description
1 polymer ?
#
loop_
_entity_poly.entity_id
_entity_poly.type
_entity_poly.pdbx_seq_one_letter_code
_entity_poly.pdbx_strand_id
1 'polypeptide(L)'
;MKISRKFLTAGIAAALTLSVAASAFAAGLTVKTKKINEGQVRTATPVITGSVGGAKMDTLLTQMTTKNTVAEIYKYLPSDSQKITLDNYLDFTNGASDPVQEGFALVKGSAFLVNAGFDKEQKELGKTKADEKYKLDIDYTVYTAGDELLSLEQSASAYTGGAHDNQSITTLTVNPKTGKIYTLADMFIPGDAYKERLEMLIAIQQKGDNRLLEQMKKPTVAYQKVTITGNEKFYLDSDISDFGLYVVYNPGEVAPMSEGIVKYFIPIDTISDIISYDMN
;
A
#
# COMPACT_ATOMS: atom_id res chain seq x y z
N MET A 1 14.47 27.50 -10.54
CA MET A 1 14.08 26.26 -9.87
C MET A 1 12.65 25.94 -10.29
N LYS A 2 12.44 24.97 -11.22
CA LYS A 2 11.11 24.60 -11.70
C LYS A 2 10.59 23.49 -10.81
N ILE A 3 9.70 23.82 -9.90
CA ILE A 3 8.95 22.84 -9.11
C ILE A 3 8.02 22.13 -10.08
N SER A 4 8.26 20.84 -10.29
CA SER A 4 7.41 19.99 -11.11
C SER A 4 6.05 19.81 -10.45
N ARG A 5 4.99 20.29 -11.13
CA ARG A 5 3.60 20.25 -10.66
C ARG A 5 2.98 18.90 -11.05
N LYS A 6 2.97 17.95 -10.14
CA LYS A 6 2.14 16.74 -10.27
C LYS A 6 1.37 16.46 -8.99
N PHE A 7 0.64 17.42 -8.50
CA PHE A 7 -0.41 17.19 -7.52
C PHE A 7 -1.73 17.51 -8.18
N LEU A 8 -2.34 16.53 -8.77
CA LEU A 8 -3.75 16.59 -9.15
C LEU A 8 -4.35 15.27 -8.73
N THR A 9 -5.22 15.33 -7.73
CA THR A 9 -6.21 14.28 -7.48
C THR A 9 -6.97 14.03 -8.76
N ALA A 10 -6.47 13.09 -9.56
CA ALA A 10 -7.26 12.50 -10.61
C ALA A 10 -8.05 11.39 -9.93
N GLY A 11 -9.37 11.49 -9.98
CA GLY A 11 -10.22 10.34 -9.82
C GLY A 11 -9.71 9.28 -10.81
N ILE A 12 -8.96 8.31 -10.31
CA ILE A 12 -8.37 7.26 -11.12
C ILE A 12 -9.49 6.30 -11.46
N ALA A 13 -10.05 6.47 -12.64
CA ALA A 13 -10.62 5.34 -13.35
C ALA A 13 -9.48 4.31 -13.46
N ALA A 14 -9.60 3.19 -12.76
CA ALA A 14 -8.62 2.13 -12.74
C ALA A 14 -8.44 1.56 -14.14
N ALA A 15 -7.51 2.11 -14.90
CA ALA A 15 -6.94 1.43 -16.03
C ALA A 15 -5.83 0.53 -15.47
N LEU A 16 -6.10 -0.76 -15.43
CA LEU A 16 -5.12 -1.81 -15.17
C LEU A 16 -4.07 -1.80 -16.27
N THR A 17 -3.05 -0.98 -16.13
CA THR A 17 -1.82 -1.14 -16.90
C THR A 17 -0.84 -1.92 -16.04
N LEU A 18 -0.46 -3.11 -16.52
CA LEU A 18 0.68 -3.86 -16.04
C LEU A 18 1.94 -2.99 -16.28
N SER A 19 2.30 -2.16 -15.34
CA SER A 19 3.63 -1.61 -15.27
C SER A 19 4.47 -2.59 -14.44
N VAL A 20 5.18 -3.47 -15.14
CA VAL A 20 6.41 -4.01 -14.58
C VAL A 20 7.35 -2.81 -14.58
N ALA A 21 7.35 -2.04 -13.51
CA ALA A 21 8.41 -1.09 -13.25
C ALA A 21 9.65 -1.95 -12.98
N ALA A 22 10.46 -2.17 -14.02
CA ALA A 22 11.83 -2.57 -13.87
C ALA A 22 12.58 -1.33 -13.37
N SER A 23 12.39 -0.97 -12.10
CA SER A 23 13.34 -0.12 -11.40
C SER A 23 14.69 -0.83 -11.44
N ALA A 24 15.78 -0.10 -11.64
CA ALA A 24 17.12 -0.63 -11.60
C ALA A 24 17.38 -1.15 -10.16
N PHE A 25 17.10 -2.43 -9.96
CA PHE A 25 17.33 -3.10 -8.69
C PHE A 25 18.84 -3.27 -8.50
N ALA A 26 19.34 -3.05 -7.31
CA ALA A 26 20.66 -3.49 -6.91
C ALA A 26 20.80 -5.00 -7.25
N ALA A 27 21.96 -5.41 -7.70
CA ALA A 27 22.18 -6.72 -8.28
C ALA A 27 21.74 -7.85 -7.32
N GLY A 28 20.60 -8.46 -7.59
CA GLY A 28 20.13 -9.64 -6.88
C GLY A 28 18.64 -9.68 -6.55
N LEU A 29 18.11 -8.70 -5.85
CA LEU A 29 16.71 -8.69 -5.43
C LEU A 29 15.76 -8.54 -6.63
N THR A 30 14.82 -9.46 -6.75
CA THR A 30 13.83 -9.47 -7.82
C THR A 30 12.42 -9.59 -7.22
N VAL A 31 11.50 -8.74 -7.68
CA VAL A 31 10.09 -8.81 -7.32
C VAL A 31 9.29 -9.25 -8.54
N LYS A 32 8.65 -10.41 -8.44
CA LYS A 32 7.75 -10.97 -9.46
C LYS A 32 6.31 -10.88 -8.99
N THR A 33 5.36 -10.90 -9.91
CA THR A 33 3.94 -10.85 -9.61
C THR A 33 3.32 -12.24 -9.62
N LYS A 34 2.65 -12.63 -8.55
CA LYS A 34 1.70 -13.74 -8.52
C LYS A 34 0.27 -13.20 -8.61
N LYS A 35 -0.39 -13.49 -9.72
CA LYS A 35 -1.80 -13.12 -9.93
C LYS A 35 -2.71 -14.27 -9.53
N ILE A 36 -3.78 -13.95 -8.78
CA ILE A 36 -4.86 -14.88 -8.44
C ILE A 36 -6.17 -14.17 -8.77
N ASN A 37 -6.98 -14.78 -9.61
CA ASN A 37 -8.27 -14.26 -10.07
C ASN A 37 -9.35 -15.28 -9.75
N GLU A 38 -10.26 -14.92 -8.86
CA GLU A 38 -11.43 -15.70 -8.48
C GLU A 38 -12.69 -14.88 -8.76
N GLY A 39 -13.18 -14.97 -10.00
CA GLY A 39 -14.36 -14.23 -10.44
C GLY A 39 -14.22 -12.72 -10.33
N GLN A 40 -14.90 -12.12 -9.36
CA GLN A 40 -14.91 -10.68 -9.11
C GLN A 40 -13.75 -10.19 -8.21
N VAL A 41 -12.93 -11.13 -7.70
CA VAL A 41 -11.76 -10.84 -6.88
C VAL A 41 -10.50 -11.07 -7.68
N ARG A 42 -9.69 -10.04 -7.83
CA ARG A 42 -8.40 -10.06 -8.55
C ARG A 42 -7.30 -9.58 -7.63
N THR A 43 -6.23 -10.35 -7.54
CA THR A 43 -5.07 -9.98 -6.73
C THR A 43 -3.79 -10.08 -7.52
N ALA A 44 -2.90 -9.11 -7.30
CA ALA A 44 -1.50 -9.16 -7.67
C ALA A 44 -0.68 -9.07 -6.38
N THR A 45 0.12 -10.10 -6.10
CA THR A 45 0.90 -10.22 -4.87
C THR A 45 2.38 -10.31 -5.20
N PRO A 46 3.25 -9.53 -4.54
CA PRO A 46 4.70 -9.62 -4.73
C PRO A 46 5.26 -10.98 -4.31
N VAL A 47 6.12 -11.54 -5.15
CA VAL A 47 6.98 -12.69 -4.86
C VAL A 47 8.41 -12.21 -4.89
N ILE A 48 9.09 -12.26 -3.76
CA ILE A 48 10.44 -11.74 -3.59
C ILE A 48 11.45 -12.89 -3.72
N THR A 49 12.51 -12.67 -4.50
CA THR A 49 13.59 -13.62 -4.71
C THR A 49 14.93 -12.90 -4.83
N GLY A 50 16.01 -13.57 -4.49
CA GLY A 50 17.37 -13.05 -4.64
C GLY A 50 17.77 -12.02 -3.59
N SER A 51 17.11 -12.01 -2.42
CA SER A 51 17.54 -11.16 -1.32
C SER A 51 18.91 -11.59 -0.79
N VAL A 52 19.68 -10.63 -0.28
CA VAL A 52 20.99 -10.91 0.37
C VAL A 52 20.84 -11.78 1.61
N GLY A 53 19.66 -11.85 2.22
CA GLY A 53 19.33 -12.78 3.30
C GLY A 53 19.10 -14.22 2.86
N GLY A 54 19.13 -14.50 1.54
CA GLY A 54 18.97 -15.82 0.94
C GLY A 54 17.54 -16.36 0.95
N ALA A 55 17.36 -17.62 0.56
CA ALA A 55 16.06 -18.24 0.32
C ALA A 55 15.10 -18.20 1.51
N LYS A 56 15.59 -18.26 2.75
CA LYS A 56 14.72 -18.12 3.94
C LYS A 56 14.15 -16.72 4.05
N MET A 57 14.95 -15.71 3.72
CA MET A 57 14.50 -14.32 3.72
C MET A 57 13.52 -14.07 2.57
N ASP A 58 13.79 -14.59 1.38
CA ASP A 58 12.87 -14.53 0.24
C ASP A 58 11.49 -15.09 0.63
N THR A 59 11.48 -16.23 1.33
CA THR A 59 10.25 -16.85 1.86
C THR A 59 9.55 -15.90 2.82
N LEU A 60 10.27 -15.37 3.83
CA LEU A 60 9.69 -14.46 4.84
C LEU A 60 9.11 -13.19 4.19
N LEU A 61 9.86 -12.55 3.30
CA LEU A 61 9.40 -11.34 2.60
C LEU A 61 8.14 -11.62 1.76
N THR A 62 8.10 -12.75 1.06
CA THR A 62 6.92 -13.18 0.30
C THR A 62 5.73 -13.49 1.22
N GLN A 63 5.98 -14.09 2.39
CA GLN A 63 4.92 -14.30 3.40
C GLN A 63 4.38 -12.97 3.96
N MET A 64 5.22 -11.97 4.17
CA MET A 64 4.77 -10.64 4.61
C MET A 64 3.83 -9.99 3.57
N THR A 65 4.17 -10.06 2.29
CA THR A 65 3.33 -9.51 1.23
C THR A 65 2.03 -10.29 1.03
N THR A 66 2.07 -11.62 1.11
CA THR A 66 0.84 -12.45 1.06
C THR A 66 -0.05 -12.23 2.28
N LYS A 67 0.52 -12.03 3.48
CA LYS A 67 -0.24 -11.64 4.69
C LYS A 67 -1.04 -10.36 4.45
N ASN A 68 -0.41 -9.34 3.86
CA ASN A 68 -1.09 -8.08 3.55
C ASN A 68 -2.24 -8.29 2.55
N THR A 69 -2.03 -9.11 1.50
CA THR A 69 -3.09 -9.48 0.55
C THR A 69 -4.26 -10.19 1.23
N VAL A 70 -3.98 -11.15 2.11
CA VAL A 70 -5.00 -11.86 2.90
C VAL A 70 -5.75 -10.87 3.81
N ALA A 71 -5.04 -9.94 4.45
CA ALA A 71 -5.63 -8.92 5.31
C ALA A 71 -6.66 -8.05 4.57
N GLU A 72 -6.33 -7.64 3.34
CA GLU A 72 -7.26 -6.87 2.50
C GLU A 72 -8.50 -7.70 2.10
N ILE A 73 -8.32 -8.95 1.68
CA ILE A 73 -9.43 -9.83 1.32
C ILE A 73 -10.34 -10.08 2.53
N TYR A 74 -9.77 -10.21 3.73
CA TYR A 74 -10.52 -10.51 4.95
C TYR A 74 -11.52 -9.42 5.35
N LYS A 75 -11.37 -8.19 4.87
CA LYS A 75 -12.34 -7.11 5.07
C LYS A 75 -13.70 -7.40 4.43
N TYR A 76 -13.70 -8.24 3.40
CA TYR A 76 -14.87 -8.57 2.57
C TYR A 76 -15.36 -10.01 2.72
N LEU A 77 -14.75 -10.79 3.59
CA LEU A 77 -15.21 -12.16 3.86
C LEU A 77 -16.59 -12.14 4.52
N PRO A 78 -17.51 -13.05 4.12
CA PRO A 78 -18.74 -13.29 4.87
C PRO A 78 -18.48 -13.51 6.37
N SER A 79 -19.39 -13.03 7.22
CA SER A 79 -19.20 -13.01 8.68
C SER A 79 -19.07 -14.40 9.30
N ASP A 80 -19.65 -15.42 8.66
CA ASP A 80 -19.62 -16.81 9.05
C ASP A 80 -18.40 -17.59 8.53
N SER A 81 -17.54 -16.94 7.74
CA SER A 81 -16.34 -17.56 7.19
C SER A 81 -15.28 -17.81 8.29
N GLN A 82 -14.66 -19.00 8.22
CA GLN A 82 -13.50 -19.28 9.06
C GLN A 82 -12.31 -18.45 8.61
N LYS A 83 -11.64 -17.81 9.58
CA LYS A 83 -10.45 -17.01 9.38
C LYS A 83 -9.33 -17.51 10.28
N ILE A 84 -8.10 -17.54 9.76
CA ILE A 84 -6.94 -17.58 10.64
C ILE A 84 -6.72 -16.21 11.23
N THR A 85 -6.21 -16.14 12.48
CA THR A 85 -5.78 -14.87 13.05
C THR A 85 -4.55 -14.39 12.29
N LEU A 86 -4.56 -13.15 11.82
CA LEU A 86 -3.43 -12.60 11.04
C LEU A 86 -2.13 -12.54 11.85
N ASP A 87 -2.22 -12.45 13.18
CA ASP A 87 -1.06 -12.54 14.06
C ASP A 87 -0.39 -13.93 14.00
N ASN A 88 -1.17 -14.99 13.78
CA ASN A 88 -0.67 -16.36 13.65
C ASN A 88 -0.36 -16.75 12.19
N TYR A 89 -0.42 -15.80 11.25
CA TYR A 89 -0.24 -16.08 9.83
C TYR A 89 1.09 -16.76 9.51
N LEU A 90 2.19 -16.27 10.09
CA LEU A 90 3.53 -16.83 9.85
C LEU A 90 3.64 -18.23 10.46
N ASP A 91 3.13 -18.45 11.67
CA ASP A 91 3.14 -19.76 12.31
C ASP A 91 2.31 -20.77 11.52
N PHE A 92 1.14 -20.35 11.04
CA PHE A 92 0.27 -21.18 10.21
C PHE A 92 0.96 -21.60 8.92
N THR A 93 1.50 -20.64 8.16
CA THR A 93 2.16 -20.93 6.88
C THR A 93 3.46 -21.70 7.04
N ASN A 94 4.25 -21.43 8.08
CA ASN A 94 5.49 -22.15 8.38
C ASN A 94 5.25 -23.62 8.81
N GLY A 95 4.02 -23.98 9.20
CA GLY A 95 3.63 -25.36 9.47
C GLY A 95 3.53 -26.21 8.19
N ALA A 96 3.45 -25.60 7.02
CA ALA A 96 3.37 -26.28 5.73
C ALA A 96 4.76 -26.63 5.18
N SER A 97 4.81 -27.62 4.28
CA SER A 97 6.06 -28.00 3.58
C SER A 97 6.58 -26.91 2.63
N ASP A 98 5.68 -26.06 2.12
CA ASP A 98 5.98 -24.87 1.32
C ASP A 98 5.18 -23.67 1.85
N PRO A 99 5.79 -22.85 2.72
CA PRO A 99 5.13 -21.70 3.32
C PRO A 99 4.59 -20.67 2.33
N VAL A 100 5.29 -20.47 1.20
CA VAL A 100 4.89 -19.54 0.16
C VAL A 100 3.62 -20.02 -0.56
N GLN A 101 3.58 -21.30 -0.93
CA GLN A 101 2.40 -21.88 -1.57
C GLN A 101 1.21 -21.93 -0.61
N GLU A 102 1.43 -22.17 0.67
CA GLU A 102 0.36 -22.11 1.69
C GLU A 102 -0.22 -20.70 1.80
N GLY A 103 0.63 -19.68 1.79
CA GLY A 103 0.18 -18.28 1.74
C GLY A 103 -0.70 -18.00 0.51
N PHE A 104 -0.29 -18.46 -0.67
CA PHE A 104 -1.10 -18.31 -1.89
C PHE A 104 -2.38 -19.15 -1.87
N ALA A 105 -2.37 -20.32 -1.23
CA ALA A 105 -3.59 -21.11 -1.03
C ALA A 105 -4.60 -20.35 -0.15
N LEU A 106 -4.15 -19.66 0.90
CA LEU A 106 -4.99 -18.77 1.71
C LEU A 106 -5.54 -17.60 0.90
N VAL A 107 -4.72 -16.92 0.10
CA VAL A 107 -5.18 -15.85 -0.80
C VAL A 107 -6.27 -16.37 -1.72
N LYS A 108 -6.04 -17.50 -2.38
CA LYS A 108 -7.00 -18.12 -3.32
C LYS A 108 -8.30 -18.54 -2.64
N GLY A 109 -8.20 -19.24 -1.52
CA GLY A 109 -9.37 -19.73 -0.77
C GLY A 109 -10.22 -18.57 -0.25
N SER A 110 -9.58 -17.52 0.29
CA SER A 110 -10.27 -16.33 0.77
C SER A 110 -10.92 -15.55 -0.37
N ALA A 111 -10.23 -15.38 -1.50
CA ALA A 111 -10.78 -14.72 -2.69
C ALA A 111 -12.01 -15.48 -3.24
N PHE A 112 -11.96 -16.82 -3.25
CA PHE A 112 -13.10 -17.65 -3.65
C PHE A 112 -14.32 -17.42 -2.74
N LEU A 113 -14.12 -17.36 -1.42
CA LEU A 113 -15.20 -17.13 -0.45
C LEU A 113 -15.80 -15.72 -0.60
N VAL A 114 -14.97 -14.70 -0.83
CA VAL A 114 -15.45 -13.33 -1.08
C VAL A 114 -16.24 -13.28 -2.37
N ASN A 115 -15.75 -13.89 -3.46
CA ASN A 115 -16.49 -13.95 -4.72
C ASN A 115 -17.87 -14.63 -4.56
N ALA A 116 -17.92 -15.75 -3.83
CA ALA A 116 -19.18 -16.44 -3.56
C ALA A 116 -20.15 -15.56 -2.73
N GLY A 117 -19.62 -14.80 -1.77
CA GLY A 117 -20.39 -13.82 -1.00
C GLY A 117 -20.95 -12.69 -1.88
N PHE A 118 -20.13 -12.14 -2.74
CA PHE A 118 -20.54 -11.13 -3.72
C PHE A 118 -21.63 -11.62 -4.66
N ASP A 119 -21.47 -12.80 -5.24
CA ASP A 119 -22.47 -13.42 -6.13
C ASP A 119 -23.81 -13.63 -5.43
N LYS A 120 -23.78 -14.11 -4.17
CA LYS A 120 -24.97 -14.34 -3.35
C LYS A 120 -25.71 -13.02 -3.08
N GLU A 121 -25.00 -12.02 -2.57
CA GLU A 121 -25.58 -10.71 -2.21
C GLU A 121 -26.15 -9.99 -3.45
N GLN A 122 -25.40 -9.98 -4.56
CA GLN A 122 -25.86 -9.36 -5.80
C GLN A 122 -27.14 -10.03 -6.34
N LYS A 123 -27.23 -11.37 -6.23
CA LYS A 123 -28.42 -12.11 -6.61
C LYS A 123 -29.62 -11.78 -5.73
N GLU A 124 -29.42 -11.68 -4.42
CA GLU A 124 -30.46 -11.28 -3.45
C GLU A 124 -30.94 -9.85 -3.70
N LEU A 125 -30.06 -8.94 -4.11
CA LEU A 125 -30.40 -7.56 -4.44
C LEU A 125 -30.92 -7.36 -5.87
N GLY A 126 -31.01 -8.44 -6.69
CA GLY A 126 -31.45 -8.37 -8.08
C GLY A 126 -30.52 -7.59 -9.02
N LYS A 127 -29.26 -7.39 -8.64
CA LYS A 127 -28.25 -6.67 -9.42
C LYS A 127 -27.71 -7.58 -10.54
N THR A 128 -28.16 -7.37 -11.77
CA THR A 128 -27.78 -8.19 -12.93
C THR A 128 -26.91 -7.47 -13.95
N LYS A 129 -26.82 -6.15 -13.89
CA LYS A 129 -26.04 -5.34 -14.83
C LYS A 129 -24.54 -5.42 -14.54
N ALA A 130 -23.74 -5.40 -15.60
CA ALA A 130 -22.28 -5.55 -15.48
C ALA A 130 -21.59 -4.40 -14.71
N ASP A 131 -22.12 -3.18 -14.79
CA ASP A 131 -21.66 -1.98 -14.12
C ASP A 131 -22.02 -1.92 -12.62
N GLU A 132 -22.97 -2.77 -12.21
CA GLU A 132 -23.39 -2.90 -10.81
C GLU A 132 -22.69 -4.05 -10.08
N LYS A 133 -21.81 -4.77 -10.76
CA LYS A 133 -21.14 -5.94 -10.17
C LYS A 133 -20.12 -5.52 -9.11
N TYR A 134 -20.21 -6.21 -7.98
CA TYR A 134 -19.21 -6.10 -6.93
C TYR A 134 -17.85 -6.55 -7.47
N LYS A 135 -16.80 -5.93 -6.99
CA LYS A 135 -15.41 -6.27 -7.35
C LYS A 135 -14.47 -5.98 -6.21
N LEU A 136 -13.38 -6.70 -6.17
CA LEU A 136 -12.23 -6.41 -5.32
C LEU A 136 -10.97 -6.58 -6.16
N ASP A 137 -10.24 -5.50 -6.33
CA ASP A 137 -8.96 -5.46 -7.02
C ASP A 137 -7.86 -5.11 -6.01
N ILE A 138 -6.85 -5.96 -5.90
CA ILE A 138 -5.67 -5.73 -5.04
C ILE A 138 -4.43 -5.75 -5.93
N ASP A 139 -3.66 -4.67 -5.88
CA ASP A 139 -2.42 -4.52 -6.66
C ASP A 139 -1.30 -3.96 -5.78
N TYR A 140 -0.09 -3.88 -6.30
CA TYR A 140 1.05 -3.32 -5.58
C TYR A 140 1.97 -2.51 -6.48
N THR A 141 2.72 -1.61 -5.85
CA THR A 141 3.82 -0.86 -6.48
C THR A 141 5.06 -1.01 -5.62
N VAL A 142 6.21 -1.28 -6.27
CA VAL A 142 7.51 -1.28 -5.63
C VAL A 142 8.19 0.04 -5.93
N TYR A 143 8.58 0.76 -4.89
CA TYR A 143 9.24 2.08 -4.99
C TYR A 143 10.75 1.99 -4.80
N THR A 144 11.18 1.13 -3.88
CA THR A 144 12.59 0.87 -3.65
C THR A 144 12.81 -0.63 -3.51
N ALA A 145 13.81 -1.16 -4.18
CA ALA A 145 14.24 -2.53 -4.01
C ALA A 145 15.77 -2.62 -4.13
N GLY A 146 16.41 -2.80 -2.98
CA GLY A 146 17.85 -2.90 -2.85
C GLY A 146 18.25 -3.87 -1.75
N ASP A 147 19.55 -3.99 -1.50
CA ASP A 147 20.11 -4.94 -0.53
C ASP A 147 19.76 -4.58 0.91
N GLU A 148 19.57 -3.30 1.21
CA GLU A 148 19.30 -2.78 2.55
C GLU A 148 17.85 -2.33 2.74
N LEU A 149 17.12 -2.06 1.65
CA LEU A 149 15.75 -1.57 1.70
C LEU A 149 14.89 -2.15 0.58
N LEU A 150 13.73 -2.68 0.98
CA LEU A 150 12.60 -2.95 0.10
C LEU A 150 11.43 -2.10 0.60
N SER A 151 10.91 -1.23 -0.25
CA SER A 151 9.76 -0.39 0.08
C SER A 151 8.69 -0.54 -0.99
N LEU A 152 7.48 -0.89 -0.57
CA LEU A 152 6.35 -1.11 -1.45
C LEU A 152 5.04 -0.65 -0.81
N GLU A 153 4.08 -0.35 -1.66
CA GLU A 153 2.68 -0.19 -1.23
C GLU A 153 1.82 -1.28 -1.89
N GLN A 154 0.78 -1.67 -1.21
CA GLN A 154 -0.30 -2.48 -1.73
C GLN A 154 -1.59 -1.69 -1.66
N SER A 155 -2.26 -1.56 -2.78
CA SER A 155 -3.53 -0.86 -2.92
C SER A 155 -4.67 -1.84 -3.11
N ALA A 156 -5.82 -1.56 -2.50
CA ALA A 156 -7.05 -2.29 -2.73
C ALA A 156 -8.16 -1.31 -3.15
N SER A 157 -8.96 -1.73 -4.11
CA SER A 157 -10.17 -1.03 -4.56
C SER A 157 -11.31 -2.01 -4.60
N ALA A 158 -12.38 -1.74 -3.84
CA ALA A 158 -13.55 -2.58 -3.76
C ALA A 158 -14.82 -1.81 -4.05
N TYR A 159 -15.61 -2.29 -5.00
CA TYR A 159 -16.97 -1.83 -5.23
C TYR A 159 -17.93 -2.87 -4.67
N THR A 160 -18.73 -2.48 -3.68
CA THR A 160 -19.75 -3.31 -3.04
C THR A 160 -21.14 -2.67 -3.09
N GLY A 161 -21.36 -1.84 -4.12
CA GLY A 161 -22.60 -1.07 -4.28
C GLY A 161 -22.49 0.27 -3.55
N GLY A 162 -22.80 1.34 -4.26
CA GLY A 162 -22.68 2.72 -3.76
C GLY A 162 -22.21 3.65 -4.86
N ALA A 163 -21.90 4.88 -4.50
CA ALA A 163 -21.48 5.91 -5.45
C ALA A 163 -20.01 5.80 -5.86
N HIS A 164 -19.17 5.17 -5.03
CA HIS A 164 -17.71 5.12 -5.22
C HIS A 164 -17.13 3.79 -4.73
N ASP A 165 -15.97 3.42 -5.27
CA ASP A 165 -15.15 2.31 -4.77
C ASP A 165 -14.59 2.67 -3.38
N ASN A 166 -14.57 1.69 -2.50
CA ASN A 166 -13.81 1.75 -1.25
C ASN A 166 -12.35 1.51 -1.57
N GLN A 167 -11.49 2.45 -1.21
CA GLN A 167 -10.05 2.35 -1.43
C GLN A 167 -9.32 2.16 -0.11
N SER A 168 -8.26 1.36 -0.13
CA SER A 168 -7.32 1.26 0.99
C SER A 168 -5.90 1.05 0.49
N ILE A 169 -4.95 1.43 1.34
CA ILE A 169 -3.53 1.31 1.08
C ILE A 169 -2.83 0.76 2.32
N THR A 170 -1.90 -0.15 2.09
CA THR A 170 -1.00 -0.70 3.10
C THR A 170 0.42 -0.58 2.57
N THR A 171 1.37 -0.25 3.42
CA THR A 171 2.77 -0.13 3.04
C THR A 171 3.63 -1.16 3.76
N LEU A 172 4.72 -1.57 3.13
CA LEU A 172 5.75 -2.41 3.72
C LEU A 172 7.11 -1.82 3.38
N THR A 173 7.83 -1.39 4.41
CA THR A 173 9.23 -0.98 4.31
C THR A 173 10.05 -1.91 5.20
N VAL A 174 10.98 -2.65 4.60
CA VAL A 174 11.67 -3.75 5.27
C VAL A 174 13.13 -3.86 4.83
N ASN A 175 14.01 -4.27 5.73
CA ASN A 175 15.38 -4.64 5.39
C ASN A 175 15.41 -6.07 4.82
N PRO A 176 15.75 -6.28 3.54
CA PRO A 176 15.70 -7.59 2.90
C PRO A 176 16.86 -8.52 3.33
N LYS A 177 17.80 -8.06 4.17
CA LYS A 177 18.87 -8.86 4.73
C LYS A 177 18.48 -9.43 6.10
N THR A 178 17.78 -8.65 6.92
CA THR A 178 17.48 -8.99 8.31
C THR A 178 16.01 -9.31 8.56
N GLY A 179 15.10 -8.92 7.65
CA GLY A 179 13.66 -9.02 7.82
C GLY A 179 13.07 -7.97 8.79
N LYS A 180 13.89 -7.00 9.24
CA LYS A 180 13.36 -5.91 10.09
C LYS A 180 12.35 -5.10 9.31
N ILE A 181 11.11 -5.04 9.78
CA ILE A 181 10.10 -4.09 9.30
C ILE A 181 10.40 -2.75 9.97
N TYR A 182 10.45 -1.70 9.15
CA TYR A 182 10.63 -0.34 9.63
C TYR A 182 9.29 0.33 9.89
N THR A 183 9.18 0.99 11.05
CA THR A 183 8.17 2.03 11.30
C THR A 183 8.65 3.36 10.75
N LEU A 184 7.76 4.34 10.61
CA LEU A 184 8.17 5.69 10.22
C LEU A 184 9.22 6.26 11.19
N ALA A 185 9.06 6.00 12.50
CA ALA A 185 10.02 6.43 13.52
C ALA A 185 11.42 5.85 13.33
N ASP A 186 11.53 4.60 12.84
CA ASP A 186 12.83 3.95 12.60
C ASP A 186 13.67 4.64 11.52
N MET A 187 13.05 5.48 10.69
CA MET A 187 13.74 6.21 9.61
C MET A 187 14.49 7.44 10.13
N PHE A 188 14.25 7.86 11.37
CA PHE A 188 14.75 9.11 11.91
C PHE A 188 15.67 8.92 13.11
N ILE A 189 16.50 9.93 13.36
CA ILE A 189 17.29 10.02 14.58
C ILE A 189 16.33 10.01 15.77
N PRO A 190 16.60 9.22 16.83
CA PRO A 190 15.71 9.12 17.98
C PRO A 190 15.41 10.48 18.62
N GLY A 191 14.12 10.72 18.91
CA GLY A 191 13.60 11.98 19.47
C GLY A 191 12.33 12.40 18.76
N ASP A 192 11.76 13.54 19.13
CA ASP A 192 10.50 14.02 18.57
C ASP A 192 10.67 15.09 17.46
N ALA A 193 11.90 15.52 17.18
CA ALA A 193 12.18 16.57 16.20
C ALA A 193 11.65 16.24 14.78
N TYR A 194 11.68 14.96 14.38
CA TYR A 194 11.15 14.55 13.09
C TYR A 194 9.63 14.72 13.01
N LYS A 195 8.90 14.51 14.10
CA LYS A 195 7.43 14.63 14.13
C LYS A 195 7.03 16.07 13.80
N GLU A 196 7.60 17.03 14.52
CA GLU A 196 7.34 18.45 14.29
C GLU A 196 7.70 18.88 12.87
N ARG A 197 8.84 18.38 12.35
CA ARG A 197 9.30 18.68 10.99
C ARG A 197 8.32 18.12 9.94
N LEU A 198 7.88 16.87 10.08
CA LEU A 198 6.93 16.26 9.15
C LEU A 198 5.56 16.94 9.22
N GLU A 199 5.05 17.21 10.42
CA GLU A 199 3.79 17.95 10.60
C GLU A 199 3.83 19.31 9.92
N MET A 200 4.94 20.04 10.06
CA MET A 200 5.13 21.33 9.41
C MET A 200 5.12 21.20 7.87
N LEU A 201 5.88 20.26 7.32
CA LEU A 201 5.98 20.04 5.88
C LEU A 201 4.64 19.62 5.28
N ILE A 202 3.90 18.75 5.96
CA ILE A 202 2.55 18.34 5.57
C ILE A 202 1.58 19.54 5.59
N ALA A 203 1.62 20.36 6.66
CA ALA A 203 0.76 21.52 6.76
C ALA A 203 1.03 22.57 5.66
N ILE A 204 2.30 22.70 5.22
CA ILE A 204 2.65 23.54 4.08
C ILE A 204 2.03 23.02 2.79
N GLN A 205 2.08 21.70 2.56
CA GLN A 205 1.47 21.08 1.37
C GLN A 205 -0.06 21.29 1.37
N GLN A 206 -0.76 20.98 2.47
CA GLN A 206 -2.21 21.20 2.59
C GLN A 206 -2.64 22.62 2.27
N LYS A 207 -1.87 23.62 2.78
CA LYS A 207 -2.12 25.04 2.48
C LYS A 207 -1.84 25.36 1.01
N GLY A 208 -0.78 24.78 0.44
CA GLY A 208 -0.40 24.96 -0.95
C GLY A 208 -1.47 24.42 -1.90
N ASP A 209 -2.00 23.24 -1.62
CA ASP A 209 -3.06 22.59 -2.39
C ASP A 209 -4.33 23.44 -2.38
N ASN A 210 -4.78 23.88 -1.21
CA ASN A 210 -5.96 24.73 -1.08
C ASN A 210 -5.81 26.07 -1.78
N ARG A 211 -4.64 26.72 -1.67
CA ARG A 211 -4.36 27.95 -2.42
C ARG A 211 -4.42 27.73 -3.93
N LEU A 212 -3.93 26.59 -4.43
CA LEU A 212 -4.02 26.26 -5.84
C LEU A 212 -5.48 26.05 -6.27
N LEU A 213 -6.27 25.32 -5.48
CA LEU A 213 -7.71 25.11 -5.74
C LEU A 213 -8.47 26.44 -5.80
N GLU A 214 -8.22 27.37 -4.87
CA GLU A 214 -8.79 28.70 -4.88
C GLU A 214 -8.46 29.48 -6.17
N GLN A 215 -7.19 29.45 -6.60
CA GLN A 215 -6.77 30.05 -7.86
C GLN A 215 -7.48 29.46 -9.06
N MET A 216 -7.79 28.16 -9.01
CA MET A 216 -8.56 27.44 -10.04
C MET A 216 -10.07 27.62 -9.91
N LYS A 217 -10.55 28.40 -8.91
CA LYS A 217 -11.98 28.56 -8.57
C LYS A 217 -12.68 27.23 -8.26
N LYS A 218 -11.96 26.30 -7.64
CA LYS A 218 -12.48 25.01 -7.15
C LYS A 218 -12.70 25.07 -5.64
N PRO A 219 -13.61 24.24 -5.09
CA PRO A 219 -13.76 24.09 -3.65
C PRO A 219 -12.44 23.68 -3.00
N THR A 220 -12.14 24.24 -1.84
CA THR A 220 -11.00 23.84 -1.01
C THR A 220 -11.29 22.53 -0.29
N VAL A 221 -10.22 21.79 0.02
CA VAL A 221 -10.31 20.53 0.79
C VAL A 221 -10.27 20.85 2.28
N ALA A 222 -11.18 20.27 3.04
CA ALA A 222 -11.22 20.37 4.50
C ALA A 222 -10.23 19.39 5.13
N TYR A 223 -8.91 19.69 5.02
CA TYR A 223 -7.87 18.88 5.65
C TYR A 223 -7.94 18.94 7.16
N GLN A 224 -7.74 17.80 7.82
CA GLN A 224 -7.51 17.72 9.25
C GLN A 224 -6.04 18.01 9.56
N LYS A 225 -5.78 18.53 10.78
CA LYS A 225 -4.39 18.64 11.26
C LYS A 225 -3.80 17.25 11.41
N VAL A 226 -2.68 17.01 10.74
CA VAL A 226 -1.92 15.76 10.90
C VAL A 226 -1.10 15.84 12.19
N THR A 227 -1.12 14.75 12.95
CA THR A 227 -0.23 14.53 14.11
C THR A 227 0.56 13.26 13.84
N ILE A 228 1.87 13.37 13.85
CA ILE A 228 2.79 12.26 13.58
C ILE A 228 3.05 11.46 14.86
N THR A 229 2.75 10.18 14.81
CA THR A 229 2.96 9.22 15.91
C THR A 229 4.25 8.42 15.75
N GLY A 230 4.68 8.23 14.49
CA GLY A 230 5.81 7.38 14.10
C GLY A 230 5.39 6.00 13.56
N ASN A 231 4.08 5.73 13.51
CA ASN A 231 3.51 4.48 13.00
C ASN A 231 2.66 4.68 11.74
N GLU A 232 2.76 5.85 11.12
CA GLU A 232 2.07 6.14 9.87
C GLU A 232 2.52 5.19 8.77
N LYS A 233 1.62 4.92 7.83
CA LYS A 233 1.96 4.23 6.59
C LYS A 233 2.92 5.10 5.80
N PHE A 234 4.02 4.52 5.34
CA PHE A 234 5.01 5.25 4.56
C PHE A 234 5.71 4.32 3.57
N TYR A 235 6.29 4.90 2.55
CA TYR A 235 7.27 4.25 1.68
C TYR A 235 8.34 5.23 1.28
N LEU A 236 9.49 4.69 0.86
CA LEU A 236 10.58 5.44 0.27
C LEU A 236 10.59 5.20 -1.22
N ASP A 237 10.61 6.28 -1.99
CA ASP A 237 10.79 6.24 -3.43
C ASP A 237 12.25 6.58 -3.76
N SER A 238 12.92 5.67 -4.45
CA SER A 238 14.31 5.82 -4.90
C SER A 238 14.44 6.32 -6.32
N ASP A 239 13.31 6.66 -6.99
CA ASP A 239 13.38 7.29 -8.32
C ASP A 239 14.06 8.66 -8.19
N ILE A 240 15.06 8.91 -9.02
CA ILE A 240 15.85 10.16 -9.02
C ILE A 240 14.95 11.39 -9.19
N SER A 241 13.84 11.26 -9.89
CA SER A 241 12.88 12.35 -10.12
C SER A 241 12.04 12.70 -8.91
N ASP A 242 11.80 11.73 -8.02
CA ASP A 242 10.86 11.82 -6.90
C ASP A 242 11.47 11.21 -5.61
N PHE A 243 12.82 11.32 -5.48
CA PHE A 243 13.54 10.75 -4.35
C PHE A 243 13.10 11.35 -3.01
N GLY A 244 12.45 10.54 -2.19
CA GLY A 244 11.91 10.99 -0.93
C GLY A 244 11.05 10.00 -0.17
N LEU A 245 10.55 10.49 0.95
CA LEU A 245 9.63 9.79 1.82
C LEU A 245 8.19 10.18 1.49
N TYR A 246 7.32 9.20 1.36
CA TYR A 246 5.88 9.42 1.26
C TYR A 246 5.19 8.98 2.54
N VAL A 247 4.42 9.88 3.16
CA VAL A 247 3.51 9.54 4.27
C VAL A 247 2.10 9.41 3.70
N VAL A 248 1.43 8.29 4.02
CA VAL A 248 0.22 7.87 3.32
C VAL A 248 -0.95 7.69 4.28
N TYR A 249 -2.11 8.17 3.87
CA TYR A 249 -3.35 8.10 4.63
C TYR A 249 -4.47 7.51 3.78
N ASN A 250 -5.29 6.64 4.40
CA ASN A 250 -6.49 6.13 3.76
C ASN A 250 -7.59 7.20 3.68
N PRO A 251 -8.61 6.99 2.82
CA PRO A 251 -9.74 7.90 2.71
C PRO A 251 -10.39 8.17 4.08
N GLY A 252 -10.61 9.45 4.40
CA GLY A 252 -11.21 9.88 5.66
C GLY A 252 -10.26 10.01 6.85
N GLU A 253 -8.97 9.62 6.74
CA GLU A 253 -8.02 9.74 7.86
C GLU A 253 -7.56 11.20 8.09
N VAL A 254 -7.31 11.95 7.02
CA VAL A 254 -6.79 13.34 7.10
C VAL A 254 -7.50 14.33 6.18
N ALA A 255 -8.42 13.85 5.37
CA ALA A 255 -9.25 14.63 4.45
C ALA A 255 -10.62 13.95 4.31
N PRO A 256 -11.65 14.62 3.74
CA PRO A 256 -12.92 13.96 3.43
C PRO A 256 -12.73 12.69 2.60
N MET A 257 -13.57 11.67 2.80
CA MET A 257 -13.50 10.41 2.06
C MET A 257 -13.51 10.58 0.53
N SER A 258 -14.13 11.63 0.03
CA SER A 258 -14.18 11.98 -1.40
C SER A 258 -12.81 12.29 -2.01
N GLU A 259 -11.82 12.64 -1.19
CA GLU A 259 -10.45 12.90 -1.64
C GLU A 259 -9.67 11.60 -1.91
N GLY A 260 -10.21 10.46 -1.47
CA GLY A 260 -9.55 9.18 -1.64
C GLY A 260 -8.29 9.04 -0.77
N ILE A 261 -7.29 8.32 -1.29
CA ILE A 261 -5.99 8.13 -0.63
C ILE A 261 -5.20 9.43 -0.73
N VAL A 262 -4.70 9.92 0.41
CA VAL A 262 -3.86 11.12 0.50
C VAL A 262 -2.40 10.72 0.72
N LYS A 263 -1.50 11.27 -0.09
CA LYS A 263 -0.06 11.02 -0.01
C LYS A 263 0.68 12.35 0.11
N TYR A 264 1.49 12.50 1.14
CA TYR A 264 2.36 13.66 1.33
C TYR A 264 3.79 13.30 0.97
N PHE A 265 4.32 13.96 -0.05
CA PHE A 265 5.70 13.80 -0.47
C PHE A 265 6.62 14.67 0.36
N ILE A 266 7.63 14.08 0.97
CA ILE A 266 8.66 14.73 1.77
C ILE A 266 9.98 14.56 1.04
N PRO A 267 10.48 15.60 0.34
CA PRO A 267 11.77 15.53 -0.34
C PRO A 267 12.89 15.22 0.66
N ILE A 268 13.79 14.31 0.30
CA ILE A 268 14.84 13.85 1.20
C ILE A 268 15.74 14.96 1.70
N ASP A 269 16.01 15.96 0.88
CA ASP A 269 16.83 17.11 1.22
C ASP A 269 16.26 17.97 2.36
N THR A 270 14.93 17.93 2.56
CA THR A 270 14.24 18.67 3.63
C THR A 270 14.31 17.98 5.00
N ILE A 271 14.77 16.74 5.05
CA ILE A 271 14.88 15.92 6.26
C ILE A 271 16.25 15.25 6.41
N SER A 272 17.21 15.57 5.56
CA SER A 272 18.54 14.96 5.53
C SER A 272 19.32 15.10 6.83
N ASP A 273 19.06 16.18 7.60
CA ASP A 273 19.67 16.46 8.88
C ASP A 273 19.08 15.65 10.07
N ILE A 274 17.94 15.01 9.86
CA ILE A 274 17.21 14.25 10.91
C ILE A 274 16.93 12.80 10.54
N ILE A 275 17.18 12.39 9.30
CA ILE A 275 17.04 11.00 8.89
C ILE A 275 18.24 10.18 9.40
N SER A 276 17.97 9.00 9.98
CA SER A 276 19.03 8.12 10.47
C SER A 276 19.38 7.02 9.47
N TYR A 277 18.53 6.82 8.49
CA TYR A 277 18.74 5.80 7.46
C TYR A 277 19.72 6.35 6.41
N ASP A 278 20.85 5.65 6.24
CA ASP A 278 21.81 5.96 5.17
C ASP A 278 21.25 5.44 3.84
N MET A 279 20.90 6.37 2.96
CA MET A 279 20.31 6.08 1.65
C MET A 279 21.36 6.09 0.52
N ASN A 280 22.68 6.11 0.85
CA ASN A 280 23.77 6.08 -0.11
C ASN A 280 24.08 4.68 -0.65
#